data_1842604de24a80aa12ec39e3fb2c0948
#
_entry.id   1842604de24a80aa12ec39e3fb2c0948
#
_cell.length_a   1.000
_cell.length_b   1.000
_cell.length_c   1.000
_cell.angle_alpha   90.00
_cell.angle_beta   90.00
_cell.angle_gamma   90.00
#
_symmetry.space_group_name_H-M   'P 1'
#
loop_
_entity.id
_entity.type
_entity.pdbx_description
1 polymer ?
#
loop_
_entity_poly.entity_id
_entity_poly.type
_entity_poly.pdbx_seq_one_letter_code
_entity_poly.pdbx_strand_id
1 'polypeptide(L)'
;MPLSHVLTFAAVVSVLIAIPGPSVLFTISRALTVGRRAALLTVVGNELGLCVQLVAVAFGVGAVVERSAQILTVVKFAGAAYLVFLGVQAIRHRTSVAEALAARVTPVTPLRAIRDGFVVGAANPKTIVFFVVGLPEFVSSAPGHLPVPAQILILGALFPVIALVLDSAWAAIAGTARQWLVRSPRRLAMIGGTGGLVMIGLGISVAVTGRKD
;
A
#
# COMPACT_ATOMS: atom_id res chain seq x y z
N MET A 1 -17.27 2.82 17.61
CA MET A 1 -16.83 1.64 16.86
C MET A 1 -16.47 0.52 17.83
N PRO A 2 -16.96 -0.72 17.65
CA PRO A 2 -16.57 -1.87 18.48
C PRO A 2 -15.08 -2.18 18.35
N LEU A 3 -14.43 -2.57 19.43
CA LEU A 3 -12.99 -2.92 19.44
C LEU A 3 -12.67 -4.05 18.43
N SER A 4 -13.59 -5.01 18.28
CA SER A 4 -13.47 -6.10 17.31
C SER A 4 -13.30 -5.61 15.87
N HIS A 5 -14.04 -4.56 15.46
CA HIS A 5 -13.90 -3.95 14.12
C HIS A 5 -12.53 -3.30 13.92
N VAL A 6 -12.04 -2.59 14.95
CA VAL A 6 -10.69 -1.98 14.90
C VAL A 6 -9.61 -3.04 14.78
N LEU A 7 -9.72 -4.13 15.56
CA LEU A 7 -8.76 -5.24 15.52
C LEU A 7 -8.80 -5.99 14.18
N THR A 8 -10.00 -6.24 13.64
CA THR A 8 -10.15 -6.87 12.32
C THR A 8 -9.55 -5.99 11.23
N PHE A 9 -9.83 -4.67 11.25
CA PHE A 9 -9.22 -3.73 10.32
C PHE A 9 -7.69 -3.73 10.44
N ALA A 10 -7.15 -3.63 11.66
CA ALA A 10 -5.72 -3.65 11.89
C ALA A 10 -5.06 -4.94 11.38
N ALA A 11 -5.71 -6.10 11.58
CA ALA A 11 -5.22 -7.39 11.08
C ALA A 11 -5.21 -7.42 9.54
N VAL A 12 -6.30 -7.00 8.89
CA VAL A 12 -6.39 -6.94 7.42
C VAL A 12 -5.33 -6.01 6.85
N VAL A 13 -5.19 -4.81 7.42
CA VAL A 13 -4.17 -3.82 7.02
C VAL A 13 -2.76 -4.37 7.21
N SER A 14 -2.49 -5.04 8.35
CA SER A 14 -1.18 -5.63 8.61
C SER A 14 -0.81 -6.69 7.57
N VAL A 15 -1.74 -7.59 7.23
CA VAL A 15 -1.54 -8.58 6.17
C VAL A 15 -1.32 -7.89 4.82
N LEU A 16 -2.16 -6.90 4.50
CA LEU A 16 -2.04 -6.15 3.26
C LEU A 16 -0.67 -5.48 3.12
N ILE A 17 -0.17 -4.83 4.16
CA ILE A 17 1.12 -4.11 4.15
C ILE A 17 2.29 -5.08 4.17
N ALA A 18 2.21 -6.15 4.97
CA ALA A 18 3.28 -7.17 5.04
C ALA A 18 3.63 -7.76 3.67
N ILE A 19 2.68 -7.76 2.75
CA ILE A 19 2.88 -8.22 1.39
C ILE A 19 3.49 -7.10 0.55
N PRO A 20 4.70 -7.29 0.00
CA PRO A 20 5.40 -6.25 -0.71
C PRO A 20 4.68 -5.85 -2.01
N GLY A 21 4.13 -4.64 -2.02
CA GLY A 21 3.60 -3.95 -3.20
C GLY A 21 4.62 -2.98 -3.81
N PRO A 22 4.18 -2.13 -4.77
CA PRO A 22 5.08 -1.20 -5.46
C PRO A 22 5.89 -0.28 -4.54
N SER A 23 5.28 0.27 -3.48
CA SER A 23 5.99 1.15 -2.53
C SER A 23 7.01 0.40 -1.68
N VAL A 24 6.69 -0.82 -1.22
CA VAL A 24 7.63 -1.65 -0.48
C VAL A 24 8.80 -2.08 -1.37
N LEU A 25 8.52 -2.48 -2.62
CA LEU A 25 9.57 -2.80 -3.60
C LEU A 25 10.48 -1.61 -3.90
N PHE A 26 9.92 -0.40 -3.99
CA PHE A 26 10.69 0.83 -4.14
C PHE A 26 11.58 1.08 -2.91
N THR A 27 11.05 0.90 -1.70
CA THR A 27 11.79 1.02 -0.44
C THR A 27 12.91 -0.02 -0.35
N ILE A 28 12.64 -1.28 -0.69
CA ILE A 28 13.66 -2.35 -0.76
C ILE A 28 14.75 -1.97 -1.76
N SER A 29 14.37 -1.55 -2.98
CA SER A 29 15.33 -1.09 -3.99
C SER A 29 16.20 0.05 -3.46
N ARG A 30 15.61 1.02 -2.77
CA ARG A 30 16.34 2.14 -2.15
C ARG A 30 17.31 1.66 -1.05
N ALA A 31 16.89 0.70 -0.21
CA ALA A 31 17.75 0.11 0.82
C ALA A 31 18.95 -0.61 0.22
N LEU A 32 18.74 -1.34 -0.86
CA LEU A 32 19.76 -2.13 -1.54
C LEU A 32 20.73 -1.25 -2.35
N THR A 33 20.24 -0.16 -2.96
CA THR A 33 21.06 0.71 -3.81
C THR A 33 21.76 1.81 -3.01
N VAL A 34 21.02 2.64 -2.29
CA VAL A 34 21.52 3.82 -1.59
C VAL A 34 21.88 3.52 -0.14
N GLY A 35 21.13 2.62 0.50
CA GLY A 35 21.34 2.19 1.87
C GLY A 35 20.16 2.44 2.80
N ARG A 36 20.25 1.88 4.01
CA ARG A 36 19.17 1.82 5.00
C ARG A 36 18.61 3.21 5.36
N ARG A 37 19.48 4.20 5.58
CA ARG A 37 19.05 5.56 5.97
C ARG A 37 18.15 6.21 4.91
N ALA A 38 18.55 6.12 3.64
CA ALA A 38 17.74 6.65 2.54
C ALA A 38 16.41 5.92 2.40
N ALA A 39 16.39 4.60 2.61
CA ALA A 39 15.16 3.80 2.58
C ALA A 39 14.19 4.19 3.70
N LEU A 40 14.68 4.40 4.93
CA LEU A 40 13.83 4.85 6.05
C LEU A 40 13.23 6.24 5.80
N LEU A 41 14.01 7.15 5.22
CA LEU A 41 13.50 8.48 4.80
C LEU A 41 12.46 8.35 3.66
N THR A 42 12.65 7.39 2.77
CA THR A 42 11.66 7.07 1.73
C THR A 42 10.36 6.54 2.35
N VAL A 43 10.44 5.70 3.39
CA VAL A 43 9.26 5.24 4.15
C VAL A 43 8.51 6.43 4.75
N VAL A 44 9.21 7.34 5.44
CA VAL A 44 8.57 8.54 6.00
C VAL A 44 7.83 9.33 4.92
N GLY A 45 8.45 9.53 3.75
CA GLY A 45 7.80 10.17 2.61
C GLY A 45 6.56 9.41 2.15
N ASN A 46 6.66 8.07 2.03
CA ASN A 46 5.56 7.21 1.61
C ASN A 46 4.35 7.35 2.54
N GLU A 47 4.56 7.35 3.86
CA GLU A 47 3.47 7.50 4.83
C GLU A 47 2.81 8.88 4.78
N LEU A 48 3.58 9.94 4.54
CA LEU A 48 3.02 11.27 4.28
C LEU A 48 2.14 11.28 3.01
N GLY A 49 2.56 10.57 1.96
CA GLY A 49 1.75 10.38 0.75
C GLY A 49 0.45 9.62 1.02
N LEU A 50 0.50 8.57 1.83
CA LEU A 50 -0.68 7.82 2.28
C LEU A 50 -1.65 8.68 3.09
N CYS A 51 -1.14 9.56 3.95
CA CYS A 51 -2.00 10.51 4.69
C CYS A 51 -2.78 11.43 3.74
N VAL A 52 -2.14 11.90 2.66
CA VAL A 52 -2.83 12.72 1.63
C VAL A 52 -3.91 11.90 0.92
N GLN A 53 -3.61 10.64 0.54
CA GLN A 53 -4.63 9.75 -0.03
C GLN A 53 -5.81 9.57 0.92
N LEU A 54 -5.55 9.29 2.20
CA LEU A 54 -6.58 9.07 3.21
C LEU A 54 -7.50 10.29 3.34
N VAL A 55 -6.93 11.49 3.41
CA VAL A 55 -7.70 12.75 3.48
C VAL A 55 -8.53 12.92 2.20
N ALA A 56 -7.95 12.71 1.03
CA ALA A 56 -8.67 12.84 -0.23
C ALA A 56 -9.83 11.84 -0.33
N VAL A 57 -9.64 10.60 0.15
CA VAL A 57 -10.69 9.58 0.16
C VAL A 57 -11.78 9.91 1.20
N ALA A 58 -11.42 10.38 2.40
CA ALA A 58 -12.40 10.71 3.43
C ALA A 58 -13.42 11.76 2.96
N PHE A 59 -12.95 12.78 2.25
CA PHE A 59 -13.82 13.84 1.73
C PHE A 59 -14.41 13.52 0.35
N GLY A 60 -13.71 12.73 -0.49
CA GLY A 60 -14.17 12.36 -1.82
C GLY A 60 -15.15 11.17 -1.81
N VAL A 61 -14.75 10.08 -1.16
CA VAL A 61 -15.56 8.84 -1.13
C VAL A 61 -16.74 8.96 -0.19
N GLY A 62 -16.63 9.71 0.93
CA GLY A 62 -17.76 9.98 1.82
C GLY A 62 -18.97 10.52 1.05
N ALA A 63 -18.73 11.49 0.15
CA ALA A 63 -19.79 12.07 -0.68
C ALA A 63 -20.35 11.08 -1.74
N VAL A 64 -19.56 10.10 -2.18
CA VAL A 64 -20.00 9.10 -3.18
C VAL A 64 -20.76 7.95 -2.52
N VAL A 65 -20.31 7.49 -1.36
CA VAL A 65 -20.99 6.41 -0.58
C VAL A 65 -22.40 6.84 -0.16
N GLU A 66 -22.56 8.13 0.17
CA GLU A 66 -23.86 8.67 0.54
C GLU A 66 -24.82 8.85 -0.66
N ARG A 67 -24.30 8.93 -1.89
CA ARG A 67 -25.08 9.31 -3.09
C ARG A 67 -25.42 8.18 -4.04
N SER A 68 -24.64 7.11 -4.14
CA SER A 68 -24.91 6.04 -5.14
C SER A 68 -24.16 4.73 -4.90
N ALA A 69 -24.90 3.68 -4.57
CA ALA A 69 -24.38 2.31 -4.51
C ALA A 69 -23.84 1.80 -5.87
N GLN A 70 -24.39 2.30 -6.98
CA GLN A 70 -23.96 1.93 -8.33
C GLN A 70 -22.55 2.45 -8.64
N ILE A 71 -22.26 3.71 -8.30
CA ILE A 71 -20.93 4.30 -8.46
C ILE A 71 -19.91 3.52 -7.63
N LEU A 72 -20.23 3.18 -6.39
CA LEU A 72 -19.35 2.37 -5.54
C LEU A 72 -19.07 1.00 -6.16
N THR A 73 -20.07 0.36 -6.75
CA THR A 73 -19.92 -0.93 -7.43
C THR A 73 -18.97 -0.82 -8.64
N VAL A 74 -19.12 0.21 -9.48
CA VAL A 74 -18.21 0.45 -10.61
C VAL A 74 -16.79 0.69 -10.14
N VAL A 75 -16.60 1.53 -9.12
CA VAL A 75 -15.28 1.82 -8.55
C VAL A 75 -14.64 0.56 -7.96
N LYS A 76 -15.43 -0.29 -7.28
CA LYS A 76 -14.99 -1.58 -6.74
C LYS A 76 -14.45 -2.50 -7.82
N PHE A 77 -15.19 -2.73 -8.90
CA PHE A 77 -14.75 -3.62 -9.97
C PHE A 77 -13.58 -3.04 -10.78
N ALA A 78 -13.57 -1.72 -11.01
CA ALA A 78 -12.44 -1.05 -11.64
C ALA A 78 -11.16 -1.16 -10.79
N GLY A 79 -11.28 -0.97 -9.47
CA GLY A 79 -10.19 -1.14 -8.52
C GLY A 79 -9.68 -2.58 -8.44
N ALA A 80 -10.59 -3.56 -8.40
CA ALA A 80 -10.26 -4.97 -8.42
C ALA A 80 -9.48 -5.37 -9.69
N ALA A 81 -9.98 -4.97 -10.87
CA ALA A 81 -9.32 -5.21 -12.15
C ALA A 81 -7.93 -4.54 -12.20
N TYR A 82 -7.80 -3.33 -11.64
CA TYR A 82 -6.53 -2.62 -11.58
C TYR A 82 -5.51 -3.30 -10.64
N LEU A 83 -5.94 -3.84 -9.49
CA LEU A 83 -5.08 -4.64 -8.62
C LEU A 83 -4.57 -5.90 -9.32
N VAL A 84 -5.42 -6.60 -10.06
CA VAL A 84 -5.04 -7.76 -10.87
C VAL A 84 -4.02 -7.36 -11.93
N PHE A 85 -4.27 -6.28 -12.67
CA PHE A 85 -3.33 -5.73 -13.66
C PHE A 85 -1.95 -5.46 -13.05
N LEU A 86 -1.91 -4.75 -11.92
CA LEU A 86 -0.65 -4.45 -11.22
C LEU A 86 0.06 -5.70 -10.72
N GLY A 87 -0.68 -6.69 -10.23
CA GLY A 87 -0.13 -7.96 -9.81
C GLY A 87 0.52 -8.71 -10.98
N VAL A 88 -0.13 -8.76 -12.13
CA VAL A 88 0.44 -9.33 -13.37
C VAL A 88 1.68 -8.56 -13.79
N GLN A 89 1.65 -7.23 -13.76
CA GLN A 89 2.79 -6.40 -14.09
C GLN A 89 3.97 -6.64 -13.16
N ALA A 90 3.73 -6.75 -11.84
CA ALA A 90 4.76 -7.07 -10.85
C ALA A 90 5.42 -8.44 -11.11
N ILE A 91 4.63 -9.45 -11.53
CA ILE A 91 5.15 -10.77 -11.90
C ILE A 91 5.98 -10.69 -13.19
N ARG A 92 5.50 -9.97 -14.19
CA ARG A 92 6.21 -9.81 -15.48
C ARG A 92 7.55 -9.10 -15.33
N HIS A 93 7.60 -8.07 -14.48
CA HIS A 93 8.79 -7.24 -14.27
C HIS A 93 9.56 -7.61 -12.99
N ARG A 94 9.38 -8.82 -12.45
CA ARG A 94 10.03 -9.27 -11.19
C ARG A 94 11.55 -9.25 -11.22
N THR A 95 12.16 -9.26 -12.40
CA THR A 95 13.62 -9.21 -12.59
C THR A 95 14.15 -7.78 -12.66
N SER A 96 13.32 -6.79 -12.94
CA SER A 96 13.75 -5.40 -13.12
C SER A 96 14.38 -4.78 -11.86
N VAL A 97 14.04 -5.28 -10.67
CA VAL A 97 14.71 -4.86 -9.42
C VAL A 97 16.18 -5.28 -9.42
N ALA A 98 16.47 -6.47 -9.92
CA ALA A 98 17.86 -6.95 -10.06
C ALA A 98 18.65 -6.13 -11.10
N GLU A 99 18.01 -5.75 -12.21
CA GLU A 99 18.60 -4.91 -13.25
C GLU A 99 18.85 -3.47 -12.73
N ALA A 100 17.90 -2.92 -11.97
CA ALA A 100 18.05 -1.60 -11.33
C ALA A 100 19.20 -1.58 -10.30
N LEU A 101 19.50 -2.71 -9.65
CA LEU A 101 20.61 -2.84 -8.72
C LEU A 101 21.97 -2.90 -9.41
N ALA A 102 22.02 -3.36 -10.66
CA ALA A 102 23.25 -3.38 -11.47
C ALA A 102 23.61 -1.97 -12.00
N ALA A 103 22.67 -1.03 -12.01
CA ALA A 103 22.89 0.33 -12.44
C ALA A 103 23.73 1.13 -11.41
N ARG A 104 24.56 2.08 -11.88
CA ARG A 104 25.32 2.98 -11.01
C ARG A 104 24.39 3.81 -10.12
N VAL A 105 24.61 3.73 -8.81
CA VAL A 105 23.78 4.45 -7.82
C VAL A 105 24.27 5.87 -7.66
N THR A 106 23.38 6.83 -7.92
CA THR A 106 23.61 8.23 -7.59
C THR A 106 23.28 8.47 -6.12
N PRO A 107 24.12 9.16 -5.34
CA PRO A 107 23.79 9.56 -3.97
C PRO A 107 22.46 10.33 -3.95
N VAL A 108 21.61 10.03 -2.98
CA VAL A 108 20.29 10.65 -2.84
C VAL A 108 20.30 11.52 -1.57
N THR A 109 19.94 12.79 -1.71
CA THR A 109 19.82 13.68 -0.54
C THR A 109 18.61 13.26 0.34
N PRO A 110 18.64 13.55 1.65
CA PRO A 110 17.53 13.23 2.55
C PRO A 110 16.17 13.74 2.06
N LEU A 111 16.13 15.00 1.63
CA LEU A 111 14.90 15.63 1.11
C LEU A 111 14.39 14.93 -0.16
N ARG A 112 15.29 14.55 -1.05
CA ARG A 112 14.93 13.81 -2.27
C ARG A 112 14.37 12.42 -1.93
N ALA A 113 14.95 11.73 -0.93
CA ALA A 113 14.44 10.43 -0.49
C ALA A 113 13.00 10.55 0.05
N ILE A 114 12.72 11.56 0.87
CA ILE A 114 11.35 11.83 1.38
C ILE A 114 10.41 12.21 0.24
N ARG A 115 10.81 13.12 -0.65
CA ARG A 115 9.98 13.53 -1.79
C ARG A 115 9.65 12.36 -2.72
N ASP A 116 10.63 11.54 -3.06
CA ASP A 116 10.43 10.39 -3.93
C ASP A 116 9.49 9.37 -3.25
N GLY A 117 9.66 9.13 -1.94
CA GLY A 117 8.75 8.33 -1.13
C GLY A 117 7.33 8.89 -1.13
N PHE A 118 7.19 10.20 -0.92
CA PHE A 118 5.89 10.88 -0.94
C PHE A 118 5.14 10.68 -2.25
N VAL A 119 5.81 10.87 -3.38
CA VAL A 119 5.20 10.66 -4.70
C VAL A 119 4.75 9.21 -4.88
N VAL A 120 5.60 8.26 -4.50
CA VAL A 120 5.28 6.83 -4.57
C VAL A 120 4.11 6.49 -3.65
N GLY A 121 4.08 7.00 -2.43
CA GLY A 121 2.99 6.82 -1.47
C GLY A 121 1.69 7.43 -1.98
N ALA A 122 1.72 8.71 -2.38
CA ALA A 122 0.54 9.44 -2.86
C ALA A 122 -0.06 8.83 -4.15
N ALA A 123 0.76 8.22 -4.98
CA ALA A 123 0.34 7.56 -6.22
C ALA A 123 0.20 6.04 -6.10
N ASN A 124 0.30 5.47 -4.87
CA ASN A 124 0.29 4.02 -4.70
C ASN A 124 -1.11 3.44 -5.01
N PRO A 125 -1.24 2.69 -6.09
CA PRO A 125 -2.54 2.21 -6.53
C PRO A 125 -3.14 1.14 -5.60
N LYS A 126 -2.29 0.37 -4.92
CA LYS A 126 -2.74 -0.64 -3.95
C LYS A 126 -3.48 0.01 -2.79
N THR A 127 -2.94 1.11 -2.25
CA THR A 127 -3.53 1.83 -1.12
C THR A 127 -4.70 2.70 -1.56
N ILE A 128 -4.67 3.30 -2.76
CA ILE A 128 -5.83 3.99 -3.33
C ILE A 128 -7.03 3.05 -3.40
N VAL A 129 -6.86 1.87 -3.99
CA VAL A 129 -7.96 0.88 -4.10
C VAL A 129 -8.42 0.44 -2.72
N PHE A 130 -7.50 0.18 -1.79
CA PHE A 130 -7.87 -0.21 -0.44
C PHE A 130 -8.65 0.89 0.29
N PHE A 131 -8.22 2.15 0.20
CA PHE A 131 -8.92 3.26 0.85
C PHE A 131 -10.27 3.56 0.21
N VAL A 132 -10.40 3.41 -1.10
CA VAL A 132 -11.64 3.70 -1.81
C VAL A 132 -12.67 2.57 -1.69
N VAL A 133 -12.21 1.32 -1.66
CA VAL A 133 -13.10 0.14 -1.69
C VAL A 133 -13.08 -0.64 -0.38
N GLY A 134 -11.91 -0.88 0.20
CA GLY A 134 -11.77 -1.71 1.39
C GLY A 134 -12.13 -0.99 2.69
N LEU A 135 -11.68 0.26 2.86
CA LEU A 135 -11.90 1.01 4.10
C LEU A 135 -13.39 1.31 4.35
N PRO A 136 -14.22 1.66 3.35
CA PRO A 136 -15.66 1.85 3.55
C PRO A 136 -16.43 0.63 4.07
N GLU A 137 -15.95 -0.59 3.83
CA GLU A 137 -16.56 -1.82 4.35
C GLU A 137 -16.51 -1.91 5.90
N PHE A 138 -15.64 -1.11 6.54
CA PHE A 138 -15.50 -1.02 7.99
C PHE A 138 -16.25 0.16 8.61
N VAL A 139 -16.99 0.93 7.83
CA VAL A 139 -17.66 2.17 8.23
C VAL A 139 -19.17 1.97 8.21
N SER A 140 -19.89 2.61 9.14
CA SER A 140 -21.34 2.51 9.25
C SER A 140 -21.98 3.87 9.07
N SER A 141 -23.04 3.95 8.25
CA SER A 141 -23.91 5.13 8.12
C SER A 141 -25.14 5.09 9.04
N ALA A 142 -25.23 4.09 9.94
CA ALA A 142 -26.35 3.92 10.84
C ALA A 142 -26.48 5.09 11.85
N PRO A 143 -27.69 5.45 12.29
CA PRO A 143 -27.90 6.47 13.32
C PRO A 143 -27.10 6.19 14.59
N GLY A 144 -26.54 7.26 15.19
CA GLY A 144 -25.71 7.15 16.41
C GLY A 144 -24.23 6.90 16.16
N HIS A 145 -23.80 6.76 14.90
CA HIS A 145 -22.38 6.68 14.53
C HIS A 145 -21.83 8.08 14.17
N LEU A 146 -20.49 8.21 14.23
CA LEU A 146 -19.82 9.41 13.74
C LEU A 146 -20.06 9.57 12.22
N PRO A 147 -19.97 10.79 11.67
CA PRO A 147 -20.02 10.99 10.22
C PRO A 147 -19.01 10.11 9.49
N VAL A 148 -19.41 9.57 8.32
CA VAL A 148 -18.59 8.66 7.52
C VAL A 148 -17.16 9.18 7.29
N PRO A 149 -16.93 10.47 6.92
CA PRO A 149 -15.57 10.99 6.77
C PRO A 149 -14.73 10.90 8.05
N ALA A 150 -15.34 11.15 9.21
CA ALA A 150 -14.64 11.06 10.49
C ALA A 150 -14.25 9.62 10.82
N GLN A 151 -15.13 8.65 10.56
CA GLN A 151 -14.82 7.23 10.72
C GLN A 151 -13.67 6.80 9.80
N ILE A 152 -13.71 7.21 8.53
CA ILE A 152 -12.65 6.96 7.55
C ILE A 152 -11.30 7.51 8.03
N LEU A 153 -11.28 8.74 8.53
CA LEU A 153 -10.04 9.35 9.04
C LEU A 153 -9.51 8.64 10.27
N ILE A 154 -10.37 8.34 11.25
CA ILE A 154 -9.97 7.69 12.52
C ILE A 154 -9.44 6.27 12.25
N LEU A 155 -10.23 5.47 11.53
CA LEU A 155 -9.86 4.08 11.24
C LEU A 155 -8.70 4.01 10.25
N GLY A 156 -8.76 4.83 9.21
CA GLY A 156 -7.74 4.89 8.17
C GLY A 156 -6.39 5.39 8.67
N ALA A 157 -6.34 6.20 9.75
CA ALA A 157 -5.09 6.64 10.36
C ALA A 157 -4.24 5.49 10.94
N LEU A 158 -4.87 4.34 11.23
CA LEU A 158 -4.12 3.13 11.62
C LEU A 158 -3.25 2.61 10.50
N PHE A 159 -3.64 2.83 9.24
CA PHE A 159 -2.91 2.34 8.08
C PHE A 159 -1.49 2.92 8.01
N PRO A 160 -1.26 4.25 7.93
CA PRO A 160 0.09 4.81 7.88
C PRO A 160 0.90 4.51 9.15
N VAL A 161 0.26 4.34 10.31
CA VAL A 161 0.97 3.94 11.55
C VAL A 161 1.51 2.51 11.44
N ILE A 162 0.67 1.56 11.01
CA ILE A 162 1.09 0.17 10.81
C ILE A 162 2.11 0.09 9.66
N ALA A 163 1.89 0.84 8.57
CA ALA A 163 2.77 0.89 7.43
C ALA A 163 4.15 1.43 7.80
N LEU A 164 4.23 2.49 8.61
CA LEU A 164 5.50 3.03 9.09
C LEU A 164 6.35 1.95 9.79
N VAL A 165 5.73 1.09 10.58
CA VAL A 165 6.43 -0.01 11.27
C VAL A 165 6.86 -1.10 10.29
N LEU A 166 5.92 -1.61 9.49
CA LEU A 166 6.18 -2.76 8.61
C LEU A 166 7.09 -2.39 7.43
N ASP A 167 6.92 -1.22 6.83
CA ASP A 167 7.78 -0.76 5.72
C ASP A 167 9.18 -0.39 6.23
N SER A 168 9.29 0.12 7.48
CA SER A 168 10.60 0.30 8.12
C SER A 168 11.28 -1.04 8.42
N ALA A 169 10.53 -2.07 8.78
CA ALA A 169 11.07 -3.41 8.92
C ALA A 169 11.59 -3.95 7.59
N TRP A 170 10.84 -3.77 6.48
CA TRP A 170 11.31 -4.11 5.14
C TRP A 170 12.59 -3.35 4.76
N ALA A 171 12.65 -2.04 5.03
CA ALA A 171 13.84 -1.22 4.79
C ALA A 171 15.06 -1.72 5.59
N ALA A 172 14.84 -2.08 6.87
CA ALA A 172 15.89 -2.57 7.75
C ALA A 172 16.39 -3.95 7.30
N ILE A 173 15.47 -4.90 7.04
CA ILE A 173 15.80 -6.25 6.57
C ILE A 173 16.55 -6.18 5.24
N ALA A 174 16.04 -5.42 4.27
CA ALA A 174 16.70 -5.26 2.98
C ALA A 174 18.08 -4.62 3.12
N GLY A 175 18.23 -3.62 3.98
CA GLY A 175 19.52 -2.95 4.22
C GLY A 175 20.56 -3.87 4.88
N THR A 176 20.16 -4.70 5.84
CA THR A 176 21.05 -5.67 6.51
C THR A 176 21.35 -6.88 5.63
N ALA A 177 20.35 -7.37 4.92
CA ALA A 177 20.48 -8.50 4.01
C ALA A 177 21.01 -8.13 2.61
N ARG A 178 21.46 -6.88 2.42
CA ARG A 178 21.90 -6.35 1.11
C ARG A 178 22.83 -7.29 0.37
N GLN A 179 23.92 -7.71 1.00
CA GLN A 179 24.91 -8.58 0.35
C GLN A 179 24.32 -9.94 -0.05
N TRP A 180 23.44 -10.49 0.78
CA TRP A 180 22.77 -11.77 0.53
C TRP A 180 21.72 -11.67 -0.58
N LEU A 181 20.97 -10.58 -0.65
CA LEU A 181 19.94 -10.34 -1.67
C LEU A 181 20.56 -10.04 -3.04
N VAL A 182 21.57 -9.16 -3.08
CA VAL A 182 22.23 -8.74 -4.34
C VAL A 182 22.96 -9.92 -5.02
N ARG A 183 23.46 -10.89 -4.24
CA ARG A 183 24.10 -12.08 -4.78
C ARG A 183 23.16 -13.05 -5.51
N SER A 184 21.84 -12.85 -5.45
CA SER A 184 20.87 -13.75 -6.08
C SER A 184 19.70 -13.02 -6.71
N PRO A 185 19.73 -12.79 -8.04
CA PRO A 185 18.60 -12.23 -8.77
C PRO A 185 17.28 -13.01 -8.56
N ARG A 186 17.39 -14.33 -8.33
CA ARG A 186 16.21 -15.17 -8.03
C ARG A 186 15.49 -14.78 -6.76
N ARG A 187 16.20 -14.40 -5.68
CA ARG A 187 15.59 -13.98 -4.41
C ARG A 187 14.81 -12.69 -4.58
N LEU A 188 15.37 -11.73 -5.31
CA LEU A 188 14.70 -10.47 -5.64
C LEU A 188 13.47 -10.70 -6.52
N ALA A 189 13.58 -11.58 -7.52
CA ALA A 189 12.47 -11.96 -8.36
C ALA A 189 11.34 -12.68 -7.59
N MET A 190 11.67 -13.49 -6.58
CA MET A 190 10.69 -14.12 -5.69
C MET A 190 9.92 -13.09 -4.87
N ILE A 191 10.59 -12.10 -4.28
CA ILE A 191 9.93 -11.03 -3.52
C ILE A 191 8.93 -10.27 -4.41
N GLY A 192 9.35 -9.87 -5.62
CA GLY A 192 8.46 -9.21 -6.59
C GLY A 192 7.32 -10.10 -7.07
N GLY A 193 7.61 -11.38 -7.32
CA GLY A 193 6.62 -12.36 -7.78
C GLY A 193 5.55 -12.66 -6.73
N THR A 194 5.93 -12.87 -5.46
CA THR A 194 4.99 -13.08 -4.36
C THR A 194 4.10 -11.85 -4.13
N GLY A 195 4.68 -10.64 -4.16
CA GLY A 195 3.91 -9.40 -4.09
C GLY A 195 2.84 -9.31 -5.19
N GLY A 196 3.23 -9.68 -6.44
CA GLY A 196 2.30 -9.71 -7.56
C GLY A 196 1.15 -10.70 -7.40
N LEU A 197 1.44 -11.93 -6.96
CA LEU A 197 0.41 -12.96 -6.70
C LEU A 197 -0.60 -12.50 -5.67
N VAL A 198 -0.17 -11.83 -4.62
CA VAL A 198 -1.08 -11.35 -3.60
C VAL A 198 -1.90 -10.16 -4.07
N MET A 199 -1.34 -9.25 -4.88
CA MET A 199 -2.14 -8.19 -5.49
C MET A 199 -3.26 -8.76 -6.37
N ILE A 200 -3.00 -9.86 -7.11
CA ILE A 200 -4.02 -10.59 -7.86
C ILE A 200 -5.07 -11.18 -6.90
N GLY A 201 -4.63 -11.85 -5.84
CA GLY A 201 -5.53 -12.42 -4.83
C GLY A 201 -6.42 -11.38 -4.17
N LEU A 202 -5.86 -10.21 -3.82
CA LEU A 202 -6.62 -9.08 -3.29
C LEU A 202 -7.64 -8.54 -4.30
N GLY A 203 -7.24 -8.35 -5.56
CA GLY A 203 -8.15 -7.90 -6.60
C GLY A 203 -9.33 -8.86 -6.77
N ILE A 204 -9.09 -10.17 -6.79
CA ILE A 204 -10.14 -11.19 -6.84
C ILE A 204 -11.00 -11.14 -5.58
N SER A 205 -10.40 -11.06 -4.39
CA SER A 205 -11.13 -10.95 -3.12
C SER A 205 -12.07 -9.75 -3.12
N VAL A 206 -11.58 -8.57 -3.49
CA VAL A 206 -12.39 -7.35 -3.61
C VAL A 206 -13.55 -7.53 -4.59
N ALA A 207 -13.33 -8.21 -5.73
CA ALA A 207 -14.39 -8.44 -6.71
C ALA A 207 -15.50 -9.38 -6.20
N VAL A 208 -15.12 -10.42 -5.43
CA VAL A 208 -16.04 -11.49 -4.98
C VAL A 208 -16.73 -11.13 -3.66
N THR A 209 -16.10 -10.35 -2.78
CA THR A 209 -16.69 -9.96 -1.50
C THR A 209 -17.87 -9.02 -1.74
N GLY A 210 -19.09 -9.55 -1.65
CA GLY A 210 -20.32 -8.75 -1.68
C GLY A 210 -20.51 -7.99 -0.37
N ARG A 211 -21.11 -6.79 -0.45
CA ARG A 211 -21.63 -6.11 0.72
C ARG A 211 -22.69 -7.03 1.31
N LYS A 212 -22.53 -7.51 2.53
CA LYS A 212 -23.61 -8.12 3.28
C LYS A 212 -24.52 -6.97 3.71
N ASP A 213 -25.66 -6.83 3.05
CA ASP A 213 -26.74 -5.94 3.45
C ASP A 213 -27.26 -6.31 4.84
#